data_4a2e9f028aa3f85f064558a2b4c7b906
#
_entry.id   4a2e9f028aa3f85f064558a2b4c7b906
#
_cell.length_a   1.000
_cell.length_b   1.000
_cell.length_c   1.000
_cell.angle_alpha   90.00
_cell.angle_beta   90.00
_cell.angle_gamma   90.00
#
_symmetry.space_group_name_H-M   'P 1'
#
loop_
_entity.id
_entity.type
_entity.pdbx_description
1 polymer ?
#
loop_
_entity_poly.entity_id
_entity_poly.type
_entity_poly.pdbx_seq_one_letter_code
_entity_poly.pdbx_strand_id
1 'polypeptide(L)'
;MTYLCYYNVVMKIKPIKDLRDTNKISKECHQSDEPIFITRNGYEDLVIMSQEVFDKNKTKDISTNKQKKRLELDDKQSNPLGYIKVSASSLDIKVCDVDHNINKIKEELVLLDNKGVKVATFQELGITGYTCGDLFFQNQLLNKVKKGIDDLVKFSKDYSILFVVGAPLEKDNKIYNTGVVIYKGNILGVVAKKNMPTYREYYEDRHFSPCPIENTTIEINGKTYPFGNKFIFVDRNYSLLKIGIELCEDLWVNKSPSTDLAKAGANLILNLSASNEIVGKKEYRRNLVKMTSARLIAGYVYASAGLGESTTDMVFSGHNLIAENGKILAESKLFTNSTIISEIDLELLKSERYVTSTYENDNDDIDYIYFNMVSSIAGT
;
A
#
# COMPACT_ATOMS: atom_id res chain seq x y z
N MET A 1 -16.20 39.95 10.31
CA MET A 1 -14.93 39.19 10.39
C MET A 1 -15.22 38.00 11.27
N THR A 2 -15.33 36.80 10.66
CA THR A 2 -15.65 35.59 11.41
C THR A 2 -14.35 34.81 11.62
N TYR A 3 -14.07 34.45 12.86
CA TYR A 3 -12.90 33.67 13.25
C TYR A 3 -13.39 32.28 13.66
N LEU A 4 -12.87 31.23 13.02
CA LEU A 4 -12.99 29.86 13.52
C LEU A 4 -11.67 29.49 14.21
N CYS A 5 -11.75 29.15 15.49
CA CYS A 5 -10.61 28.64 16.25
C CYS A 5 -10.58 27.10 16.12
N TYR A 6 -9.60 26.58 15.39
CA TYR A 6 -9.19 25.19 15.50
C TYR A 6 -7.70 25.19 15.93
N TYR A 7 -7.40 24.65 17.10
CA TYR A 7 -6.04 24.45 17.63
C TYR A 7 -5.17 25.72 17.77
N ASN A 8 -5.63 26.75 18.48
CA ASN A 8 -4.85 27.95 18.80
C ASN A 8 -4.22 28.72 17.61
N VAL A 9 -4.71 28.49 16.38
CA VAL A 9 -4.34 29.26 15.19
C VAL A 9 -5.53 30.11 14.80
N VAL A 10 -5.36 31.44 14.80
CA VAL A 10 -6.40 32.40 14.38
C VAL A 10 -6.37 32.47 12.85
N MET A 11 -7.18 31.67 12.18
CA MET A 11 -7.28 31.69 10.71
C MET A 11 -8.03 32.93 10.23
N LYS A 12 -7.45 33.68 9.28
CA LYS A 12 -8.13 34.77 8.59
C LYS A 12 -9.00 34.23 7.46
N ILE A 13 -10.31 34.36 7.59
CA ILE A 13 -11.30 33.89 6.61
C ILE A 13 -12.02 35.08 5.98
N LYS A 14 -12.17 35.08 4.65
CA LYS A 14 -12.86 36.12 3.88
C LYS A 14 -13.77 35.53 2.81
N PRO A 15 -14.92 36.17 2.53
CA PRO A 15 -15.78 35.75 1.45
C PRO A 15 -15.18 36.13 0.08
N ILE A 16 -15.45 35.31 -0.94
CA ILE A 16 -14.90 35.48 -2.31
C ILE A 16 -15.19 36.86 -2.93
N LYS A 17 -16.27 37.53 -2.53
CA LYS A 17 -16.59 38.87 -2.98
C LYS A 17 -15.52 39.93 -2.64
N ASP A 18 -14.73 39.70 -1.57
CA ASP A 18 -13.70 40.63 -1.11
C ASP A 18 -12.48 40.62 -2.08
N LEU A 19 -12.36 39.61 -2.95
CA LEU A 19 -11.33 39.58 -4.02
C LEU A 19 -11.51 40.65 -5.09
N ARG A 20 -12.66 41.34 -5.14
CA ARG A 20 -12.90 42.44 -6.10
C ARG A 20 -12.00 43.63 -5.86
N ASP A 21 -11.58 43.89 -4.60
CA ASP A 21 -10.59 44.91 -4.26
C ASP A 21 -9.20 44.29 -4.15
N THR A 22 -8.55 44.16 -5.29
CA THR A 22 -7.23 43.52 -5.39
C THR A 22 -6.14 44.27 -4.65
N ASN A 23 -6.23 45.62 -4.55
CA ASN A 23 -5.25 46.42 -3.84
C ASN A 23 -5.34 46.22 -2.32
N LYS A 24 -6.55 46.13 -1.81
CA LYS A 24 -6.79 45.85 -0.40
C LYS A 24 -6.33 44.46 0.01
N ILE A 25 -6.68 43.44 -0.80
CA ILE A 25 -6.30 42.04 -0.56
C ILE A 25 -4.76 41.90 -0.62
N SER A 26 -4.12 42.52 -1.62
CA SER A 26 -2.65 42.49 -1.75
C SER A 26 -1.97 43.07 -0.49
N LYS A 27 -2.41 44.23 -0.02
CA LYS A 27 -1.87 44.82 1.21
C LYS A 27 -2.06 43.89 2.42
N GLU A 28 -3.22 43.27 2.55
CA GLU A 28 -3.51 42.38 3.68
C GLU A 28 -2.66 41.10 3.64
N CYS A 29 -2.39 40.55 2.43
CA CYS A 29 -1.50 39.40 2.27
C CYS A 29 -0.05 39.75 2.65
N HIS A 30 0.46 40.95 2.32
CA HIS A 30 1.79 41.39 2.71
C HIS A 30 1.93 41.75 4.17
N GLN A 31 0.83 42.10 4.83
CA GLN A 31 0.79 42.40 6.28
C GLN A 31 0.50 41.16 7.13
N SER A 32 0.23 40.01 6.49
CA SER A 32 -0.09 38.76 7.17
C SER A 32 1.09 37.80 7.05
N ASP A 33 1.56 37.25 8.16
CA ASP A 33 2.54 36.16 8.19
C ASP A 33 1.91 34.78 7.94
N GLU A 34 0.60 34.73 7.69
CA GLU A 34 -0.19 33.51 7.50
C GLU A 34 -1.07 33.61 6.26
N PRO A 35 -1.42 32.45 5.65
CA PRO A 35 -2.36 32.39 4.55
C PRO A 35 -3.75 32.93 4.90
N ILE A 36 -4.43 33.54 3.93
CA ILE A 36 -5.83 33.99 4.05
C ILE A 36 -6.72 33.02 3.28
N PHE A 37 -7.70 32.44 3.96
CA PHE A 37 -8.66 31.51 3.38
C PHE A 37 -9.85 32.26 2.80
N ILE A 38 -10.19 31.99 1.56
CA ILE A 38 -11.32 32.58 0.85
C ILE A 38 -12.43 31.55 0.78
N THR A 39 -13.64 31.97 1.19
CA THR A 39 -14.82 31.11 1.18
C THR A 39 -15.81 31.51 0.11
N ARG A 40 -16.45 30.51 -0.49
CA ARG A 40 -17.58 30.65 -1.41
C ARG A 40 -18.77 29.85 -0.87
N ASN A 41 -19.90 30.54 -0.68
CA ASN A 41 -21.12 29.93 -0.10
C ASN A 41 -20.87 29.25 1.27
N GLY A 42 -19.93 29.78 2.07
CA GLY A 42 -19.59 29.22 3.38
C GLY A 42 -18.57 28.08 3.38
N TYR A 43 -18.09 27.64 2.22
CA TYR A 43 -17.05 26.60 2.09
C TYR A 43 -15.73 27.20 1.64
N GLU A 44 -14.62 26.61 2.06
CA GLU A 44 -13.27 26.99 1.62
C GLU A 44 -13.12 26.76 0.12
N ASP A 45 -12.68 27.77 -0.63
CA ASP A 45 -12.58 27.76 -2.10
C ASP A 45 -11.16 28.05 -2.58
N LEU A 46 -10.50 29.08 -2.01
CA LEU A 46 -9.15 29.48 -2.38
C LEU A 46 -8.32 29.83 -1.13
N VAL A 47 -7.00 29.71 -1.27
CA VAL A 47 -6.02 30.22 -0.30
C VAL A 47 -5.13 31.22 -1.00
N ILE A 48 -4.97 32.42 -0.42
CA ILE A 48 -4.10 33.48 -0.93
C ILE A 48 -3.08 33.89 0.13
N MET A 49 -1.88 34.15 -0.32
CA MET A 49 -0.76 34.57 0.55
C MET A 49 0.24 35.40 -0.25
N SER A 50 1.11 36.13 0.45
CA SER A 50 2.25 36.79 -0.20
C SER A 50 3.30 35.76 -0.65
N GLN A 51 4.16 36.14 -1.61
CA GLN A 51 5.27 35.31 -2.07
C GLN A 51 6.21 34.96 -0.89
N GLU A 52 6.43 35.87 0.01
CA GLU A 52 7.27 35.67 1.20
C GLU A 52 6.71 34.60 2.13
N VAL A 53 5.40 34.59 2.35
CA VAL A 53 4.70 33.56 3.15
C VAL A 53 4.72 32.21 2.44
N PHE A 54 4.56 32.21 1.12
CA PHE A 54 4.68 31.00 0.31
C PHE A 54 6.07 30.38 0.39
N ASP A 55 7.12 31.20 0.24
CA ASP A 55 8.52 30.74 0.27
C ASP A 55 8.93 30.28 1.68
N LYS A 56 8.46 30.95 2.73
CA LYS A 56 8.62 30.50 4.13
C LYS A 56 7.96 29.15 4.38
N ASN A 57 6.80 28.89 3.80
CA ASN A 57 6.12 27.60 3.93
C ASN A 57 6.80 26.50 3.11
N LYS A 58 7.32 26.84 1.93
CA LYS A 58 8.09 25.93 1.08
C LYS A 58 9.42 25.51 1.74
N THR A 59 10.09 26.43 2.43
CA THR A 59 11.31 26.14 3.19
C THR A 59 11.03 25.37 4.50
N LYS A 60 9.86 25.54 5.11
CA LYS A 60 9.44 24.73 6.27
C LYS A 60 9.23 23.25 5.88
N ASP A 61 8.73 22.96 4.70
CA ASP A 61 8.59 21.58 4.23
C ASP A 61 9.92 20.88 3.89
N ILE A 62 10.99 21.66 3.63
CA ILE A 62 12.32 21.11 3.31
C ILE A 62 13.24 21.07 4.54
N SER A 63 13.05 21.92 5.56
CA SER A 63 13.97 22.03 6.71
C SER A 63 13.46 21.45 8.02
N THR A 64 12.21 20.98 8.12
CA THR A 64 11.65 20.41 9.34
C THR A 64 11.74 18.88 9.42
N ASN A 65 12.63 18.26 8.64
CA ASN A 65 13.01 16.85 8.83
C ASN A 65 14.08 16.65 9.92
N LYS A 66 14.43 17.70 10.69
CA LYS A 66 15.20 17.55 11.92
C LYS A 66 14.42 18.17 13.06
N GLN A 67 13.89 17.30 13.92
CA GLN A 67 13.14 17.64 15.15
C GLN A 67 11.66 18.06 14.90
N LYS A 68 10.82 17.20 14.28
CA LYS A 68 9.51 17.02 14.87
C LYS A 68 9.75 16.39 16.25
N LYS A 69 9.74 17.21 17.29
CA LYS A 69 9.23 16.77 18.58
C LYS A 69 7.92 16.09 18.20
N ARG A 70 7.90 14.74 18.14
CA ARG A 70 6.67 13.99 18.22
C ARG A 70 5.93 14.68 19.36
N LEU A 71 4.82 15.33 19.08
CA LEU A 71 3.80 15.40 20.09
C LEU A 71 3.67 13.95 20.48
N GLU A 72 4.07 13.62 21.70
CA GLU A 72 3.62 12.45 22.39
C GLU A 72 2.10 12.63 22.48
N LEU A 73 1.44 12.37 21.35
CA LEU A 73 0.07 11.90 21.37
C LEU A 73 0.20 10.65 22.21
N ASP A 74 -0.36 10.78 23.42
CA ASP A 74 -0.43 9.75 24.40
C ASP A 74 -0.56 8.41 23.68
N ASP A 75 0.43 7.52 23.82
CA ASP A 75 0.48 6.16 23.22
C ASP A 75 -0.69 5.27 23.69
N LYS A 76 -1.70 5.86 24.27
CA LYS A 76 -2.94 5.28 24.78
C LYS A 76 -4.17 5.49 23.92
N GLN A 77 -4.07 5.99 22.68
CA GLN A 77 -5.16 5.76 21.73
C GLN A 77 -4.99 4.37 21.08
N SER A 78 -5.18 3.36 21.93
CA SER A 78 -5.68 2.05 21.53
C SER A 78 -6.92 2.30 20.66
N ASN A 79 -6.96 1.73 19.45
CA ASN A 79 -8.21 1.66 18.71
C ASN A 79 -9.08 0.57 19.37
N PRO A 80 -9.99 0.91 20.29
CA PRO A 80 -10.70 -0.08 21.10
C PRO A 80 -11.66 -0.94 20.27
N LEU A 81 -11.83 -0.62 18.99
CA LEU A 81 -12.78 -1.28 18.09
C LEU A 81 -12.12 -2.25 17.10
N GLY A 82 -10.81 -2.47 17.17
CA GLY A 82 -10.15 -3.49 16.34
C GLY A 82 -9.97 -3.14 14.87
N TYR A 83 -10.07 -1.86 14.50
CA TYR A 83 -9.83 -1.43 13.13
C TYR A 83 -8.34 -1.40 12.77
N ILE A 84 -8.01 -1.80 11.55
CA ILE A 84 -6.69 -1.58 10.97
C ILE A 84 -6.76 -0.75 9.71
N LYS A 85 -5.97 0.32 9.64
CA LYS A 85 -5.91 1.18 8.47
C LYS A 85 -4.94 0.61 7.44
N VAL A 86 -5.44 0.37 6.24
CA VAL A 86 -4.72 -0.27 5.14
C VAL A 86 -4.71 0.61 3.90
N SER A 87 -3.74 0.39 3.01
CA SER A 87 -3.68 1.08 1.71
C SER A 87 -3.36 0.16 0.56
N ALA A 88 -3.87 0.50 -0.62
CA ALA A 88 -3.47 -0.04 -1.91
C ALA A 88 -2.98 1.09 -2.81
N SER A 89 -1.76 0.96 -3.32
CA SER A 89 -1.05 2.04 -4.03
C SER A 89 -0.62 1.61 -5.43
N SER A 90 -1.00 2.41 -6.43
CA SER A 90 -0.40 2.41 -7.77
C SER A 90 0.50 3.63 -7.88
N LEU A 91 1.79 3.42 -8.01
CA LEU A 91 2.76 4.50 -8.07
C LEU A 91 3.10 4.86 -9.53
N ASP A 92 3.54 6.09 -9.73
CA ASP A 92 4.14 6.54 -10.99
C ASP A 92 5.57 6.01 -11.08
N ILE A 93 5.71 4.80 -11.59
CA ILE A 93 6.99 4.12 -11.73
C ILE A 93 7.54 4.28 -13.15
N LYS A 94 8.84 4.04 -13.29
CA LYS A 94 9.53 3.94 -14.57
C LYS A 94 10.06 2.53 -14.76
N VAL A 95 9.76 1.93 -15.90
CA VAL A 95 10.20 0.57 -16.23
C VAL A 95 11.72 0.49 -16.20
N CYS A 96 12.25 -0.47 -15.44
CA CYS A 96 13.67 -0.72 -15.19
C CYS A 96 14.46 0.41 -14.47
N ASP A 97 13.81 1.49 -14.04
CA ASP A 97 14.45 2.54 -13.24
C ASP A 97 14.23 2.30 -11.73
N VAL A 98 15.00 1.36 -11.19
CA VAL A 98 14.89 0.95 -9.78
C VAL A 98 15.07 2.13 -8.83
N ASP A 99 16.01 3.03 -9.10
CA ASP A 99 16.31 4.15 -8.20
C ASP A 99 15.11 5.11 -8.12
N HIS A 100 14.48 5.42 -9.26
CA HIS A 100 13.25 6.23 -9.32
C HIS A 100 12.12 5.54 -8.55
N ASN A 101 11.90 4.25 -8.80
CA ASN A 101 10.79 3.50 -8.22
C ASN A 101 10.93 3.35 -6.70
N ILE A 102 12.14 3.10 -6.19
CA ILE A 102 12.43 3.08 -4.76
C ILE A 102 12.13 4.44 -4.09
N ASN A 103 12.50 5.54 -4.75
CA ASN A 103 12.20 6.87 -4.22
C ASN A 103 10.69 7.12 -4.18
N LYS A 104 9.92 6.70 -5.20
CA LYS A 104 8.46 6.80 -5.19
C LYS A 104 7.82 5.99 -4.06
N ILE A 105 8.31 4.79 -3.80
CA ILE A 105 7.85 3.97 -2.66
C ILE A 105 8.14 4.69 -1.34
N LYS A 106 9.33 5.27 -1.16
CA LYS A 106 9.70 6.01 0.05
C LYS A 106 8.83 7.26 0.26
N GLU A 107 8.61 8.05 -0.80
CA GLU A 107 7.72 9.21 -0.77
C GLU A 107 6.31 8.82 -0.31
N GLU A 108 5.77 7.75 -0.88
CA GLU A 108 4.44 7.25 -0.52
C GLU A 108 4.37 6.75 0.92
N LEU A 109 5.39 6.01 1.40
CA LEU A 109 5.44 5.53 2.78
C LEU A 109 5.40 6.67 3.80
N VAL A 110 6.06 7.80 3.52
CA VAL A 110 5.97 9.01 4.37
C VAL A 110 4.53 9.54 4.43
N LEU A 111 3.85 9.63 3.28
CA LEU A 111 2.47 10.10 3.21
C LEU A 111 1.51 9.15 3.95
N LEU A 112 1.73 7.84 3.82
CA LEU A 112 0.91 6.83 4.46
C LEU A 112 1.10 6.81 5.99
N ASP A 113 2.34 6.96 6.48
CA ASP A 113 2.62 7.03 7.92
C ASP A 113 1.95 8.26 8.54
N ASN A 114 2.03 9.42 7.87
CA ASN A 114 1.33 10.64 8.31
C ASN A 114 -0.21 10.47 8.37
N LYS A 115 -0.78 9.57 7.57
CA LYS A 115 -2.21 9.24 7.57
C LYS A 115 -2.56 8.10 8.54
N GLY A 116 -1.58 7.57 9.26
CA GLY A 116 -1.76 6.49 10.25
C GLY A 116 -2.01 5.11 9.64
N VAL A 117 -1.63 4.89 8.37
CA VAL A 117 -1.71 3.58 7.73
C VAL A 117 -0.75 2.61 8.43
N LYS A 118 -1.21 1.38 8.66
CA LYS A 118 -0.44 0.32 9.33
C LYS A 118 0.02 -0.78 8.38
N VAL A 119 -0.74 -1.03 7.32
CA VAL A 119 -0.39 -2.03 6.30
C VAL A 119 -0.54 -1.40 4.93
N ALA A 120 0.54 -1.39 4.14
CA ALA A 120 0.57 -0.83 2.79
C ALA A 120 0.89 -1.90 1.75
N THR A 121 0.10 -1.93 0.67
CA THR A 121 0.28 -2.84 -0.46
C THR A 121 0.59 -2.03 -1.71
N PHE A 122 1.72 -2.34 -2.35
CA PHE A 122 2.13 -1.77 -3.63
C PHE A 122 1.86 -2.74 -4.79
N GLN A 123 1.92 -2.23 -6.02
CA GLN A 123 1.69 -3.04 -7.22
C GLN A 123 2.75 -4.14 -7.40
N GLU A 124 2.39 -5.18 -8.17
CA GLU A 124 3.27 -6.28 -8.59
C GLU A 124 4.49 -5.74 -9.34
N LEU A 125 5.68 -6.31 -9.02
CA LEU A 125 6.96 -5.89 -9.61
C LEU A 125 7.21 -4.38 -9.53
N GLY A 126 6.64 -3.68 -8.56
CA GLY A 126 6.70 -2.21 -8.45
C GLY A 126 8.11 -1.63 -8.32
N ILE A 127 9.11 -2.42 -7.92
CA ILE A 127 10.51 -1.98 -7.89
C ILE A 127 11.11 -1.86 -9.29
N THR A 128 10.69 -2.69 -10.23
CA THR A 128 11.23 -2.70 -11.60
C THR A 128 10.24 -2.20 -12.65
N GLY A 129 8.96 -2.31 -12.37
CA GLY A 129 7.89 -2.37 -13.36
C GLY A 129 7.67 -3.80 -13.86
N TYR A 130 6.43 -4.07 -14.27
CA TYR A 130 6.02 -5.38 -14.77
C TYR A 130 6.57 -5.67 -16.18
N THR A 131 6.74 -4.65 -17.01
CA THR A 131 6.99 -4.77 -18.45
C THR A 131 8.46 -4.67 -18.86
N CYS A 132 9.39 -5.11 -17.99
CA CYS A 132 10.83 -5.14 -18.28
C CYS A 132 11.24 -6.15 -19.38
N GLY A 133 10.39 -7.14 -19.69
CA GLY A 133 10.71 -8.17 -20.67
C GLY A 133 12.01 -8.91 -20.36
N ASP A 134 12.81 -9.19 -21.36
CA ASP A 134 14.08 -9.94 -21.21
C ASP A 134 15.15 -9.20 -20.38
N LEU A 135 14.91 -7.94 -19.99
CA LEU A 135 15.79 -7.25 -19.05
C LEU A 135 15.76 -7.89 -17.64
N PHE A 136 14.75 -8.67 -17.31
CA PHE A 136 14.74 -9.47 -16.08
C PHE A 136 15.92 -10.47 -16.00
N PHE A 137 16.49 -10.89 -17.13
CA PHE A 137 17.67 -11.76 -17.16
C PHE A 137 19.00 -11.02 -16.94
N GLN A 138 18.96 -9.68 -16.82
CA GLN A 138 20.18 -8.88 -16.65
C GLN A 138 20.59 -8.83 -15.19
N ASN A 139 21.80 -9.34 -14.87
CA ASN A 139 22.37 -9.28 -13.53
C ASN A 139 22.44 -7.85 -12.97
N GLN A 140 22.64 -6.85 -13.83
CA GLN A 140 22.66 -5.45 -13.41
C GLN A 140 21.31 -5.01 -12.82
N LEU A 141 20.19 -5.40 -13.44
CA LEU A 141 18.85 -5.10 -12.93
C LEU A 141 18.60 -5.82 -11.60
N LEU A 142 18.87 -7.14 -11.52
CA LEU A 142 18.67 -7.93 -10.31
C LEU A 142 19.53 -7.43 -9.14
N ASN A 143 20.78 -7.03 -9.40
CA ASN A 143 21.65 -6.44 -8.38
C ASN A 143 21.14 -5.07 -7.90
N LYS A 144 20.60 -4.24 -8.80
CA LYS A 144 19.95 -2.98 -8.40
C LYS A 144 18.72 -3.22 -7.54
N VAL A 145 17.90 -4.21 -7.88
CA VAL A 145 16.74 -4.62 -7.07
C VAL A 145 17.15 -4.98 -5.64
N LYS A 146 18.18 -5.83 -5.47
CA LYS A 146 18.68 -6.21 -4.15
C LYS A 146 19.16 -4.99 -3.34
N LYS A 147 19.84 -4.03 -3.98
CA LYS A 147 20.24 -2.76 -3.34
C LYS A 147 19.02 -1.90 -2.97
N GLY A 148 18.05 -1.79 -3.86
CA GLY A 148 16.82 -1.04 -3.61
C GLY A 148 16.01 -1.61 -2.43
N ILE A 149 15.94 -2.93 -2.32
CA ILE A 149 15.31 -3.60 -1.17
C ILE A 149 16.06 -3.24 0.12
N ASP A 150 17.40 -3.29 0.13
CA ASP A 150 18.21 -2.92 1.30
C ASP A 150 17.99 -1.46 1.71
N ASP A 151 17.83 -0.59 0.74
CA ASP A 151 17.49 0.83 0.93
C ASP A 151 16.12 1.02 1.57
N LEU A 152 15.10 0.27 1.13
CA LEU A 152 13.77 0.28 1.72
C LEU A 152 13.78 -0.28 3.15
N VAL A 153 14.55 -1.35 3.38
CA VAL A 153 14.74 -1.93 4.71
C VAL A 153 15.36 -0.91 5.68
N LYS A 154 16.42 -0.21 5.26
CA LYS A 154 17.04 0.84 6.07
C LYS A 154 16.08 1.98 6.34
N PHE A 155 15.35 2.43 5.32
CA PHE A 155 14.37 3.50 5.41
C PHE A 155 13.21 3.15 6.35
N SER A 156 12.74 1.90 6.34
CA SER A 156 11.60 1.44 7.13
C SER A 156 11.83 1.47 8.65
N LYS A 157 13.07 1.63 9.12
CA LYS A 157 13.39 1.69 10.57
C LYS A 157 12.64 2.78 11.30
N ASP A 158 12.41 3.90 10.63
CA ASP A 158 11.80 5.09 11.21
C ASP A 158 10.27 5.09 11.13
N TYR A 159 9.67 4.12 10.43
CA TYR A 159 8.23 4.06 10.17
C TYR A 159 7.59 2.81 10.79
N SER A 160 6.33 2.95 11.22
CA SER A 160 5.56 1.85 11.85
C SER A 160 4.53 1.26 10.90
N ILE A 161 4.89 1.13 9.62
CA ILE A 161 4.07 0.54 8.57
C ILE A 161 4.69 -0.80 8.14
N LEU A 162 3.91 -1.88 8.20
CA LEU A 162 4.23 -3.09 7.44
C LEU A 162 3.87 -2.82 5.98
N PHE A 163 4.79 -3.08 5.07
CA PHE A 163 4.49 -2.91 3.65
C PHE A 163 5.04 -4.06 2.81
N VAL A 164 4.38 -4.29 1.68
CA VAL A 164 4.75 -5.31 0.72
C VAL A 164 5.03 -4.66 -0.63
N VAL A 165 6.21 -4.95 -1.18
CA VAL A 165 6.66 -4.43 -2.48
C VAL A 165 6.94 -5.57 -3.44
N GLY A 166 6.51 -5.42 -4.69
CA GLY A 166 6.76 -6.38 -5.76
C GLY A 166 8.19 -6.27 -6.30
N ALA A 167 8.89 -7.40 -6.39
CA ALA A 167 10.27 -7.46 -6.87
C ALA A 167 10.59 -8.78 -7.58
N PRO A 168 11.40 -8.78 -8.66
CA PRO A 168 12.02 -9.99 -9.19
C PRO A 168 13.19 -10.39 -8.30
N LEU A 169 13.24 -11.65 -7.86
CA LEU A 169 14.32 -12.18 -7.05
C LEU A 169 14.85 -13.50 -7.61
N GLU A 170 16.16 -13.63 -7.56
CA GLU A 170 16.86 -14.83 -8.01
C GLU A 170 17.11 -15.80 -6.85
N LYS A 171 16.83 -17.08 -7.10
CA LYS A 171 17.17 -18.19 -6.21
C LYS A 171 17.42 -19.45 -7.05
N ASP A 172 18.52 -20.17 -6.78
CA ASP A 172 18.84 -21.47 -7.42
C ASP A 172 18.78 -21.42 -8.96
N ASN A 173 19.38 -20.39 -9.58
CA ASN A 173 19.39 -20.13 -11.02
C ASN A 173 18.00 -19.93 -11.65
N LYS A 174 17.01 -19.55 -10.85
CA LYS A 174 15.65 -19.20 -11.29
C LYS A 174 15.32 -17.81 -10.81
N ILE A 175 14.46 -17.11 -11.55
CA ILE A 175 13.92 -15.80 -11.15
C ILE A 175 12.46 -16.02 -10.75
N TYR A 176 12.07 -15.36 -9.67
CA TYR A 176 10.72 -15.44 -9.11
C TYR A 176 10.09 -14.05 -9.06
N ASN A 177 8.82 -13.98 -9.39
CA ASN A 177 7.98 -12.81 -9.15
C ASN A 177 7.53 -12.87 -7.69
N THR A 178 7.90 -11.85 -6.89
CA THR A 178 7.75 -11.92 -5.44
C THR A 178 7.15 -10.65 -4.83
N GLY A 179 6.51 -10.82 -3.67
CA GLY A 179 6.19 -9.77 -2.72
C GLY A 179 7.15 -9.83 -1.51
N VAL A 180 7.96 -8.80 -1.33
CA VAL A 180 8.88 -8.68 -0.20
C VAL A 180 8.18 -7.96 0.94
N VAL A 181 8.05 -8.63 2.08
CA VAL A 181 7.36 -8.11 3.27
C VAL A 181 8.38 -7.44 4.18
N ILE A 182 8.22 -6.13 4.37
CA ILE A 182 9.17 -5.31 5.12
C ILE A 182 8.48 -4.63 6.31
N TYR A 183 9.12 -4.69 7.47
CA TYR A 183 8.67 -3.99 8.66
C TYR A 183 9.85 -3.59 9.55
N LYS A 184 9.91 -2.32 9.97
CA LYS A 184 10.85 -1.81 11.00
C LYS A 184 12.31 -2.26 10.80
N GLY A 185 12.86 -2.09 9.60
CA GLY A 185 14.25 -2.42 9.29
C GLY A 185 14.53 -3.90 9.06
N ASN A 186 13.49 -4.72 8.87
CA ASN A 186 13.61 -6.14 8.64
C ASN A 186 12.75 -6.60 7.46
N ILE A 187 13.27 -7.55 6.69
CA ILE A 187 12.46 -8.38 5.81
C ILE A 187 11.88 -9.50 6.68
N LEU A 188 10.55 -9.58 6.76
CA LEU A 188 9.87 -10.65 7.49
C LEU A 188 9.82 -11.94 6.69
N GLY A 189 9.67 -11.84 5.37
CA GLY A 189 9.60 -12.96 4.46
C GLY A 189 9.41 -12.49 3.03
N VAL A 190 9.51 -13.43 2.11
CA VAL A 190 9.36 -13.24 0.67
C VAL A 190 8.31 -14.20 0.16
N VAL A 191 7.20 -13.67 -0.36
CA VAL A 191 6.11 -14.46 -0.92
C VAL A 191 6.28 -14.55 -2.43
N ALA A 192 6.42 -15.76 -2.96
CA ALA A 192 6.58 -16.01 -4.39
C ALA A 192 5.23 -16.32 -5.04
N LYS A 193 5.03 -15.80 -6.24
CA LYS A 193 3.85 -16.06 -7.06
C LYS A 193 3.75 -17.54 -7.41
N LYS A 194 2.56 -18.11 -7.28
CA LYS A 194 2.31 -19.53 -7.55
C LYS A 194 1.89 -19.77 -8.99
N ASN A 195 0.97 -18.96 -9.50
CA ASN A 195 0.35 -19.16 -10.79
C ASN A 195 0.86 -18.12 -11.80
N MET A 196 1.53 -18.60 -12.86
CA MET A 196 2.11 -17.75 -13.91
C MET A 196 1.13 -17.65 -15.07
N PRO A 197 0.59 -16.43 -15.37
CA PRO A 197 -0.21 -16.25 -16.56
C PRO A 197 0.70 -16.31 -17.80
N THR A 198 0.42 -17.27 -18.70
CA THR A 198 1.08 -17.42 -20.00
C THR A 198 0.02 -17.70 -21.05
N TYR A 199 -0.89 -16.75 -21.20
CA TYR A 199 -1.98 -16.76 -22.16
C TYR A 199 -2.31 -15.33 -22.59
N ARG A 200 -2.85 -15.18 -23.80
CA ARG A 200 -3.13 -13.89 -24.43
C ARG A 200 -1.87 -13.02 -24.46
N GLU A 201 -1.91 -11.84 -23.84
CA GLU A 201 -0.82 -10.87 -23.76
C GLU A 201 0.20 -11.11 -22.63
N TYR A 202 0.01 -12.16 -21.81
CA TYR A 202 0.91 -12.48 -20.72
C TYR A 202 1.95 -13.52 -21.09
N TYR A 203 3.21 -13.34 -20.63
CA TYR A 203 4.38 -14.20 -20.93
C TYR A 203 5.20 -14.51 -19.68
N GLU A 204 4.59 -14.68 -18.52
CA GLU A 204 5.34 -14.78 -17.27
C GLU A 204 6.24 -16.01 -17.18
N ASP A 205 5.83 -17.16 -17.72
CA ASP A 205 6.67 -18.37 -17.76
C ASP A 205 8.00 -18.19 -18.51
N ARG A 206 8.08 -17.18 -19.40
CA ARG A 206 9.33 -16.82 -20.06
C ARG A 206 10.37 -16.32 -19.07
N HIS A 207 9.96 -15.61 -18.04
CA HIS A 207 10.85 -14.85 -17.14
C HIS A 207 10.89 -15.43 -15.75
N PHE A 208 9.78 -15.97 -15.24
CA PHE A 208 9.62 -16.35 -13.85
C PHE A 208 9.27 -17.82 -13.67
N SER A 209 9.80 -18.38 -12.60
CA SER A 209 9.43 -19.73 -12.14
C SER A 209 8.32 -19.67 -11.11
N PRO A 210 7.40 -20.64 -11.09
CA PRO A 210 6.37 -20.73 -10.05
C PRO A 210 7.00 -20.97 -8.68
N CYS A 211 6.31 -20.50 -7.63
CA CYS A 211 6.69 -20.74 -6.24
C CYS A 211 6.99 -22.22 -5.98
N PRO A 212 8.04 -22.57 -5.24
CA PRO A 212 8.25 -23.93 -4.77
C PRO A 212 7.03 -24.48 -4.02
N ILE A 213 6.83 -25.80 -4.09
CA ILE A 213 5.69 -26.48 -3.44
C ILE A 213 5.76 -26.29 -1.92
N GLU A 214 6.95 -26.42 -1.35
CA GLU A 214 7.21 -26.24 0.07
C GLU A 214 7.89 -24.91 0.35
N ASN A 215 7.59 -24.33 1.51
CA ASN A 215 8.32 -23.16 1.99
C ASN A 215 9.80 -23.50 2.19
N THR A 216 10.64 -22.56 1.86
CA THR A 216 12.10 -22.67 1.92
C THR A 216 12.71 -21.33 2.35
N THR A 217 13.93 -21.06 2.01
CA THR A 217 14.62 -19.80 2.29
C THR A 217 15.23 -19.20 1.04
N ILE A 218 15.42 -17.88 1.06
CA ILE A 218 16.16 -17.12 0.04
C ILE A 218 17.23 -16.26 0.69
N GLU A 219 18.37 -16.14 0.01
CA GLU A 219 19.42 -15.22 0.44
C GLU A 219 19.28 -13.87 -0.29
N ILE A 220 19.26 -12.78 0.46
CA ILE A 220 19.28 -11.41 -0.05
C ILE A 220 20.39 -10.65 0.68
N ASN A 221 21.39 -10.17 -0.04
CA ASN A 221 22.52 -9.40 0.50
C ASN A 221 23.20 -10.08 1.72
N GLY A 222 23.45 -11.40 1.63
CA GLY A 222 24.13 -12.19 2.67
C GLY A 222 23.27 -12.51 3.90
N LYS A 223 21.96 -12.29 3.84
CA LYS A 223 21.03 -12.67 4.89
C LYS A 223 19.95 -13.60 4.35
N THR A 224 19.58 -14.58 5.14
CA THR A 224 18.59 -15.61 4.80
C THR A 224 17.22 -15.25 5.33
N TYR A 225 16.19 -15.38 4.49
CA TYR A 225 14.80 -15.06 4.81
C TYR A 225 13.84 -16.18 4.40
N PRO A 226 12.67 -16.34 5.05
CA PRO A 226 11.63 -17.25 4.61
C PRO A 226 11.20 -16.95 3.17
N PHE A 227 11.01 -17.99 2.36
CA PHE A 227 10.65 -17.90 0.94
C PHE A 227 9.62 -18.98 0.57
N GLY A 228 8.49 -18.57 0.05
CA GLY A 228 7.40 -19.48 -0.32
C GLY A 228 6.10 -18.72 -0.51
N ASN A 229 4.95 -19.40 -0.46
CA ASN A 229 3.64 -18.76 -0.51
C ASN A 229 2.66 -19.28 0.55
N LYS A 230 3.14 -20.10 1.47
CA LYS A 230 2.36 -20.69 2.56
C LYS A 230 2.71 -20.01 3.90
N PHE A 231 2.60 -18.66 3.94
CA PHE A 231 2.92 -17.85 5.12
C PHE A 231 1.75 -17.03 5.58
N ILE A 232 1.57 -16.95 6.90
CA ILE A 232 0.73 -15.95 7.56
C ILE A 232 1.61 -15.10 8.47
N PHE A 233 1.57 -13.78 8.28
CA PHE A 233 2.28 -12.81 9.12
C PHE A 233 1.36 -12.38 10.26
N VAL A 234 1.79 -12.64 11.50
CA VAL A 234 0.97 -12.44 12.71
C VAL A 234 1.58 -11.37 13.59
N ASP A 235 0.80 -10.37 13.94
CA ASP A 235 1.21 -9.39 14.94
C ASP A 235 1.05 -9.98 16.34
N ARG A 236 2.16 -10.04 17.11
CA ARG A 236 2.13 -10.55 18.48
C ARG A 236 1.42 -9.61 19.45
N ASN A 237 1.45 -8.31 19.17
CA ASN A 237 0.82 -7.29 20.02
C ASN A 237 -0.71 -7.28 19.82
N TYR A 238 -1.16 -7.67 18.63
CA TYR A 238 -2.57 -7.82 18.30
C TYR A 238 -2.77 -9.08 17.45
N SER A 239 -2.83 -10.23 18.10
CA SER A 239 -2.85 -11.57 17.48
C SER A 239 -4.05 -11.81 16.55
N LEU A 240 -5.04 -10.92 16.58
CA LEU A 240 -6.14 -10.93 15.62
C LEU A 240 -5.68 -10.50 14.22
N LEU A 241 -4.66 -9.65 14.08
CA LEU A 241 -4.11 -9.29 12.78
C LEU A 241 -3.28 -10.43 12.22
N LYS A 242 -3.81 -11.10 11.19
CA LYS A 242 -3.21 -12.21 10.48
C LYS A 242 -3.25 -11.95 8.98
N ILE A 243 -2.08 -11.65 8.42
CA ILE A 243 -1.93 -11.19 7.04
C ILE A 243 -1.51 -12.35 6.14
N GLY A 244 -2.31 -12.64 5.11
CA GLY A 244 -1.95 -13.52 4.00
C GLY A 244 -1.61 -12.69 2.75
N ILE A 245 -0.75 -13.20 1.87
CA ILE A 245 -0.31 -12.50 0.67
C ILE A 245 -0.40 -13.45 -0.53
N GLU A 246 -0.92 -12.94 -1.63
CA GLU A 246 -0.92 -13.60 -2.94
C GLU A 246 -0.63 -12.58 -4.04
N LEU A 247 -0.24 -13.04 -5.22
CA LEU A 247 0.17 -12.18 -6.31
C LEU A 247 -0.71 -12.39 -7.55
N CYS A 248 -1.37 -11.33 -7.98
CA CYS A 248 -2.06 -11.15 -9.26
C CYS A 248 -2.89 -12.37 -9.70
N GLU A 249 -2.35 -13.20 -10.60
CA GLU A 249 -3.02 -14.39 -11.17
C GLU A 249 -3.48 -15.37 -10.09
N ASP A 250 -2.84 -15.39 -8.94
CA ASP A 250 -3.23 -16.25 -7.81
C ASP A 250 -4.69 -16.02 -7.38
N LEU A 251 -5.23 -14.81 -7.57
CA LEU A 251 -6.65 -14.53 -7.33
C LEU A 251 -7.58 -15.12 -8.40
N TRP A 252 -7.10 -15.22 -9.66
CA TRP A 252 -7.96 -15.53 -10.82
C TRP A 252 -8.17 -17.03 -11.05
N VAL A 253 -7.35 -17.86 -10.41
CA VAL A 253 -7.47 -19.33 -10.50
C VAL A 253 -8.66 -19.85 -9.67
N ASN A 254 -9.14 -21.04 -9.99
CA ASN A 254 -10.29 -21.66 -9.32
C ASN A 254 -10.06 -21.95 -7.82
N LYS A 255 -8.82 -22.22 -7.41
CA LYS A 255 -8.39 -22.36 -6.01
C LYS A 255 -7.23 -21.41 -5.74
N SER A 256 -7.53 -20.20 -5.27
CA SER A 256 -6.53 -19.19 -4.90
C SER A 256 -5.76 -19.57 -3.63
N PRO A 257 -4.46 -19.22 -3.52
CA PRO A 257 -3.69 -19.38 -2.28
C PRO A 257 -4.38 -18.75 -1.06
N SER A 258 -5.03 -17.60 -1.23
CA SER A 258 -5.78 -16.93 -0.17
C SER A 258 -6.88 -17.80 0.45
N THR A 259 -7.39 -18.81 -0.26
CA THR A 259 -8.36 -19.78 0.30
C THR A 259 -7.73 -20.59 1.41
N ASP A 260 -6.55 -21.17 1.19
CA ASP A 260 -5.84 -21.97 2.19
C ASP A 260 -5.32 -21.06 3.34
N LEU A 261 -4.82 -19.86 3.01
CA LEU A 261 -4.41 -18.88 4.01
C LEU A 261 -5.57 -18.43 4.92
N ALA A 262 -6.76 -18.21 4.36
CA ALA A 262 -7.93 -17.82 5.15
C ALA A 262 -8.42 -18.95 6.04
N LYS A 263 -8.41 -20.22 5.57
CA LYS A 263 -8.70 -21.41 6.37
C LYS A 263 -7.72 -21.56 7.53
N ALA A 264 -6.45 -21.20 7.33
CA ALA A 264 -5.42 -21.18 8.37
C ALA A 264 -5.48 -19.91 9.26
N GLY A 265 -6.49 -19.08 9.08
CA GLY A 265 -6.81 -17.96 9.95
C GLY A 265 -6.42 -16.58 9.44
N ALA A 266 -5.82 -16.42 8.27
CA ALA A 266 -5.61 -15.10 7.69
C ALA A 266 -6.93 -14.36 7.52
N ASN A 267 -7.00 -13.11 8.01
CA ASN A 267 -8.21 -12.27 7.93
C ASN A 267 -7.98 -10.95 7.19
N LEU A 268 -6.75 -10.70 6.76
CA LEU A 268 -6.38 -9.62 5.85
C LEU A 268 -5.53 -10.21 4.73
N ILE A 269 -6.03 -10.14 3.51
CA ILE A 269 -5.32 -10.62 2.30
C ILE A 269 -4.80 -9.44 1.52
N LEU A 270 -3.52 -9.47 1.18
CA LEU A 270 -2.88 -8.47 0.32
C LEU A 270 -2.58 -9.10 -1.03
N ASN A 271 -2.98 -8.43 -2.10
CA ASN A 271 -2.74 -8.87 -3.47
C ASN A 271 -2.00 -7.79 -4.25
N LEU A 272 -0.78 -8.12 -4.69
CA LEU A 272 0.04 -7.29 -5.57
C LEU A 272 -0.26 -7.70 -7.00
N SER A 273 -0.77 -6.80 -7.81
CA SER A 273 -1.21 -7.09 -9.17
C SER A 273 -0.59 -6.20 -10.23
N ALA A 274 -0.53 -6.74 -11.45
CA ALA A 274 -0.35 -6.05 -12.71
C ALA A 274 -1.41 -6.55 -13.70
N SER A 275 -2.68 -6.28 -13.36
CA SER A 275 -3.82 -6.71 -14.16
C SER A 275 -4.06 -5.74 -15.30
N ASN A 276 -4.04 -6.27 -16.54
CA ASN A 276 -4.34 -5.47 -17.73
C ASN A 276 -5.78 -4.95 -17.72
N GLU A 277 -6.01 -3.88 -18.49
CA GLU A 277 -7.35 -3.31 -18.69
C GLU A 277 -7.85 -3.61 -20.10
N ILE A 278 -8.98 -4.28 -20.16
CA ILE A 278 -9.75 -4.53 -21.37
C ILE A 278 -11.22 -4.22 -21.12
N VAL A 279 -11.99 -4.06 -22.18
CA VAL A 279 -13.44 -3.73 -22.07
C VAL A 279 -14.15 -4.76 -21.19
N GLY A 280 -14.84 -4.26 -20.16
CA GLY A 280 -15.60 -5.08 -19.21
C GLY A 280 -14.81 -5.68 -18.06
N LYS A 281 -13.47 -5.63 -18.06
CA LYS A 281 -12.64 -6.25 -17.01
C LYS A 281 -12.71 -5.52 -15.67
N LYS A 282 -12.98 -4.21 -15.66
CA LYS A 282 -13.17 -3.44 -14.44
C LYS A 282 -14.22 -4.09 -13.52
N GLU A 283 -15.43 -4.32 -14.05
CA GLU A 283 -16.53 -4.90 -13.25
C GLU A 283 -16.22 -6.35 -12.86
N TYR A 284 -15.62 -7.13 -13.75
CA TYR A 284 -15.21 -8.50 -13.43
C TYR A 284 -14.21 -8.51 -12.27
N ARG A 285 -13.13 -7.72 -12.34
CA ARG A 285 -12.12 -7.59 -11.29
C ARG A 285 -12.73 -7.12 -9.96
N ARG A 286 -13.58 -6.09 -10.02
CA ARG A 286 -14.29 -5.56 -8.87
C ARG A 286 -15.15 -6.62 -8.18
N ASN A 287 -15.92 -7.37 -8.96
CA ASN A 287 -16.78 -8.44 -8.44
C ASN A 287 -15.93 -9.60 -7.89
N LEU A 288 -14.83 -9.96 -8.55
CA LEU A 288 -13.92 -11.00 -8.08
C LEU A 288 -13.32 -10.67 -6.71
N VAL A 289 -12.76 -9.46 -6.53
CA VAL A 289 -12.22 -9.00 -5.25
C VAL A 289 -13.31 -8.97 -4.18
N LYS A 290 -14.49 -8.39 -4.51
CA LYS A 290 -15.63 -8.31 -3.61
C LYS A 290 -16.09 -9.68 -3.13
N MET A 291 -16.29 -10.62 -4.06
CA MET A 291 -16.80 -11.96 -3.74
C MET A 291 -15.75 -12.83 -3.06
N THR A 292 -14.48 -12.64 -3.36
CA THR A 292 -13.40 -13.31 -2.64
C THR A 292 -13.35 -12.85 -1.20
N SER A 293 -13.44 -11.54 -0.93
CA SER A 293 -13.50 -11.03 0.45
C SER A 293 -14.69 -11.58 1.24
N ALA A 294 -15.86 -11.74 0.58
CA ALA A 294 -17.06 -12.33 1.18
C ALA A 294 -16.87 -13.80 1.51
N ARG A 295 -16.41 -14.60 0.53
CA ARG A 295 -16.22 -16.04 0.69
C ARG A 295 -15.19 -16.38 1.76
N LEU A 296 -14.14 -15.56 1.89
CA LEU A 296 -13.06 -15.74 2.85
C LEU A 296 -13.38 -15.10 4.22
N ILE A 297 -14.47 -14.32 4.32
CA ILE A 297 -14.79 -13.48 5.48
C ILE A 297 -13.51 -12.74 5.91
N ALA A 298 -12.98 -11.91 5.01
CA ALA A 298 -11.68 -11.26 5.17
C ALA A 298 -11.68 -9.84 4.59
N GLY A 299 -10.77 -9.01 5.10
CA GLY A 299 -10.31 -7.83 4.39
C GLY A 299 -9.47 -8.24 3.19
N TYR A 300 -9.68 -7.59 2.05
CA TYR A 300 -8.92 -7.85 0.83
C TYR A 300 -8.42 -6.54 0.23
N VAL A 301 -7.10 -6.42 0.13
CA VAL A 301 -6.41 -5.23 -0.39
C VAL A 301 -5.75 -5.59 -1.73
N TYR A 302 -6.21 -4.98 -2.79
CA TYR A 302 -5.76 -5.23 -4.16
C TYR A 302 -5.09 -3.98 -4.72
N ALA A 303 -3.79 -4.03 -4.97
CA ALA A 303 -3.01 -2.96 -5.58
C ALA A 303 -2.54 -3.38 -6.98
N SER A 304 -2.77 -2.54 -8.00
CA SER A 304 -2.50 -2.90 -9.39
C SER A 304 -1.60 -1.90 -10.09
N ALA A 305 -0.82 -2.38 -11.07
CA ALA A 305 -0.02 -1.56 -11.96
C ALA A 305 -0.86 -0.48 -12.66
N GLY A 306 -0.28 0.70 -12.81
CA GLY A 306 -0.95 1.88 -13.35
C GLY A 306 -0.26 2.46 -14.59
N LEU A 307 -0.49 3.74 -14.80
CA LEU A 307 0.13 4.49 -15.89
C LEU A 307 1.66 4.44 -15.79
N GLY A 308 2.33 4.42 -16.94
CA GLY A 308 3.80 4.35 -17.03
C GLY A 308 4.32 2.92 -17.29
N GLU A 309 3.54 1.88 -16.99
CA GLU A 309 3.90 0.49 -17.26
C GLU A 309 3.25 -0.10 -18.51
N SER A 310 2.32 0.61 -19.14
CA SER A 310 1.64 0.16 -20.36
C SER A 310 2.59 0.04 -21.54
N THR A 311 2.37 -1.01 -22.35
CA THR A 311 3.16 -1.30 -23.56
C THR A 311 2.24 -1.41 -24.79
N THR A 312 2.76 -1.91 -25.92
CA THR A 312 1.95 -2.26 -27.08
C THR A 312 0.98 -3.39 -26.83
N ASP A 313 1.34 -4.35 -25.93
CA ASP A 313 0.56 -5.55 -25.68
C ASP A 313 -0.39 -5.40 -24.50
N MET A 314 0.00 -4.62 -23.48
CA MET A 314 -0.73 -4.50 -22.22
C MET A 314 -0.99 -3.05 -21.86
N VAL A 315 -2.21 -2.77 -21.41
CA VAL A 315 -2.61 -1.48 -20.84
C VAL A 315 -2.95 -1.68 -19.38
N PHE A 316 -2.39 -0.86 -18.49
CA PHE A 316 -2.67 -0.90 -17.05
C PHE A 316 -3.45 0.34 -16.63
N SER A 317 -4.40 0.15 -15.72
CA SER A 317 -5.33 1.21 -15.31
C SER A 317 -5.15 1.71 -13.89
N GLY A 318 -4.31 1.08 -13.08
CA GLY A 318 -4.16 1.44 -11.67
C GLY A 318 -5.42 1.19 -10.85
N HIS A 319 -6.21 0.16 -11.19
CA HIS A 319 -7.47 -0.13 -10.51
C HIS A 319 -7.22 -0.82 -9.16
N ASN A 320 -7.11 -0.02 -8.11
CA ASN A 320 -6.97 -0.48 -6.74
C ASN A 320 -8.33 -0.69 -6.09
N LEU A 321 -8.43 -1.69 -5.21
CA LEU A 321 -9.64 -2.06 -4.50
C LEU A 321 -9.33 -2.44 -3.05
N ILE A 322 -10.16 -1.98 -2.12
CA ILE A 322 -10.17 -2.47 -0.75
C ILE A 322 -11.58 -2.97 -0.45
N ALA A 323 -11.69 -4.23 -0.06
CA ALA A 323 -12.96 -4.87 0.26
C ALA A 323 -12.91 -5.55 1.63
N GLU A 324 -14.06 -5.70 2.26
CA GLU A 324 -14.24 -6.37 3.54
C GLU A 324 -15.55 -7.15 3.51
N ASN A 325 -15.50 -8.45 3.75
CA ASN A 325 -16.68 -9.32 3.87
C ASN A 325 -17.77 -9.03 2.80
N GLY A 326 -17.35 -8.90 1.53
CA GLY A 326 -18.29 -8.66 0.41
C GLY A 326 -18.69 -7.20 0.18
N LYS A 327 -18.11 -6.25 0.90
CA LYS A 327 -18.34 -4.82 0.71
C LYS A 327 -17.08 -4.15 0.15
N ILE A 328 -17.22 -3.37 -0.92
CA ILE A 328 -16.13 -2.50 -1.38
C ILE A 328 -16.09 -1.28 -0.44
N LEU A 329 -14.96 -1.07 0.21
CA LEU A 329 -14.73 0.05 1.11
C LEU A 329 -14.08 1.24 0.40
N ALA A 330 -13.16 0.96 -0.53
CA ALA A 330 -12.52 1.96 -1.36
C ALA A 330 -12.18 1.41 -2.74
N GLU A 331 -12.24 2.27 -3.75
CA GLU A 331 -11.97 1.94 -5.16
C GLU A 331 -11.32 3.14 -5.84
N SER A 332 -10.24 2.92 -6.58
CA SER A 332 -9.59 3.97 -7.36
C SER A 332 -10.31 4.23 -8.69
N LYS A 333 -10.08 5.41 -9.26
CA LYS A 333 -10.47 5.68 -10.64
C LYS A 333 -9.50 4.98 -11.58
N LEU A 334 -10.01 4.49 -12.73
CA LEU A 334 -9.17 3.94 -13.78
C LEU A 334 -8.26 5.01 -14.39
N PHE A 335 -7.11 4.58 -14.86
CA PHE A 335 -6.11 5.41 -15.52
C PHE A 335 -5.61 6.57 -14.66
N THR A 336 -5.46 6.27 -13.36
CA THR A 336 -4.82 7.17 -12.41
C THR A 336 -3.78 6.40 -11.60
N ASN A 337 -2.61 7.03 -11.37
CA ASN A 337 -1.68 6.55 -10.36
C ASN A 337 -2.14 7.13 -9.02
N SER A 338 -2.74 6.31 -8.19
CA SER A 338 -3.38 6.76 -6.95
C SER A 338 -3.29 5.73 -5.84
N THR A 339 -3.33 6.24 -4.63
CA THR A 339 -3.45 5.44 -3.42
C THR A 339 -4.85 5.58 -2.84
N ILE A 340 -5.45 4.44 -2.50
CA ILE A 340 -6.69 4.40 -1.72
C ILE A 340 -6.39 3.88 -0.32
N ILE A 341 -7.14 4.39 0.67
CA ILE A 341 -6.98 4.05 2.08
C ILE A 341 -8.35 3.72 2.64
N SER A 342 -8.41 2.69 3.49
CA SER A 342 -9.61 2.36 4.26
C SER A 342 -9.24 1.69 5.58
N GLU A 343 -10.21 1.47 6.41
CA GLU A 343 -10.09 0.74 7.66
C GLU A 343 -10.82 -0.59 7.54
N ILE A 344 -10.17 -1.67 8.01
CA ILE A 344 -10.72 -3.03 8.08
C ILE A 344 -11.08 -3.32 9.52
N ASP A 345 -12.29 -3.79 9.77
CA ASP A 345 -12.78 -4.19 11.08
C ASP A 345 -12.48 -5.66 11.37
N LEU A 346 -11.36 -5.93 12.05
CA LEU A 346 -10.90 -7.28 12.33
C LEU A 346 -11.81 -8.00 13.37
N GLU A 347 -12.45 -7.27 14.29
CA GLU A 347 -13.37 -7.86 15.26
C GLU A 347 -14.70 -8.25 14.59
N LEU A 348 -15.18 -7.45 13.65
CA LEU A 348 -16.32 -7.83 12.80
C LEU A 348 -16.02 -9.13 12.05
N LEU A 349 -14.89 -9.21 11.38
CA LEU A 349 -14.50 -10.40 10.59
C LEU A 349 -14.41 -11.65 11.49
N LYS A 350 -13.85 -11.51 12.68
CA LYS A 350 -13.82 -12.58 13.68
C LYS A 350 -15.22 -13.02 14.10
N SER A 351 -16.10 -12.06 14.39
CA SER A 351 -17.48 -12.32 14.77
C SER A 351 -18.25 -13.05 13.68
N GLU A 352 -18.12 -12.59 12.41
CA GLU A 352 -18.74 -13.22 11.26
C GLU A 352 -18.26 -14.67 11.04
N ARG A 353 -16.96 -14.94 11.24
CA ARG A 353 -16.42 -16.32 11.17
C ARG A 353 -16.99 -17.21 12.29
N TYR A 354 -17.25 -16.67 13.47
CA TYR A 354 -17.84 -17.45 14.59
C TYR A 354 -19.29 -17.85 14.32
N VAL A 355 -20.09 -16.96 13.73
CA VAL A 355 -21.50 -17.25 13.45
C VAL A 355 -21.70 -18.10 12.20
N THR A 356 -20.70 -18.16 11.33
CA THR A 356 -20.74 -18.94 10.07
C THR A 356 -20.30 -20.38 10.36
N SER A 357 -21.23 -21.23 10.73
CA SER A 357 -20.96 -22.63 11.15
C SER A 357 -20.28 -23.50 10.07
N THR A 358 -20.37 -23.10 8.81
CA THR A 358 -19.74 -23.77 7.65
C THR A 358 -18.38 -23.19 7.30
N TYR A 359 -17.87 -22.22 8.07
CA TYR A 359 -16.53 -21.69 7.85
C TYR A 359 -15.49 -22.71 8.31
N GLU A 360 -14.70 -23.23 7.36
CA GLU A 360 -13.68 -24.21 7.65
C GLU A 360 -12.42 -23.56 8.23
N ASN A 361 -11.89 -24.16 9.29
CA ASN A 361 -10.58 -23.84 9.83
C ASN A 361 -9.65 -25.04 9.64
N ASP A 362 -8.55 -24.81 8.92
CA ASP A 362 -7.55 -25.80 8.62
C ASP A 362 -6.21 -25.07 8.47
N ASN A 363 -5.18 -25.51 9.16
CA ASN A 363 -3.86 -24.86 9.18
C ASN A 363 -2.72 -25.80 8.75
N ASP A 364 -3.04 -26.90 8.10
CA ASP A 364 -2.04 -27.80 7.55
C ASP A 364 -1.16 -27.07 6.52
N ASP A 365 0.15 -27.27 6.59
CA ASP A 365 1.16 -26.74 5.69
C ASP A 365 1.34 -25.21 5.67
N ILE A 366 0.82 -24.45 6.63
CA ILE A 366 1.00 -23.00 6.72
C ILE A 366 1.98 -22.65 7.83
N ASP A 367 3.01 -21.88 7.51
CA ASP A 367 3.95 -21.35 8.48
C ASP A 367 3.53 -19.96 8.98
N TYR A 368 3.69 -19.71 10.27
CA TYR A 368 3.36 -18.44 10.89
C TYR A 368 4.63 -17.65 11.18
N ILE A 369 4.71 -16.45 10.58
CA ILE A 369 5.81 -15.51 10.79
C ILE A 369 5.34 -14.40 11.73
N TYR A 370 5.97 -14.28 12.89
CA TYR A 370 5.54 -13.35 13.93
C TYR A 370 6.36 -12.06 13.86
N PHE A 371 5.67 -10.94 14.06
CA PHE A 371 6.29 -9.61 14.21
C PHE A 371 5.61 -8.84 15.35
N ASN A 372 6.17 -7.70 15.75
CA ASN A 372 5.59 -6.86 16.80
C ASN A 372 5.29 -5.48 16.20
N MET A 373 4.04 -5.19 15.91
CA MET A 373 3.65 -3.85 15.45
C MET A 373 3.75 -2.87 16.62
N VAL A 374 4.51 -1.80 16.41
CA VAL A 374 4.67 -0.76 17.43
C VAL A 374 3.42 0.10 17.43
N SER A 375 2.76 0.12 18.58
CA SER A 375 1.61 0.92 19.01
C SER A 375 0.30 0.85 18.22
N SER A 376 -0.78 0.76 18.98
CA SER A 376 -2.14 1.22 18.75
C SER A 376 -3.08 0.42 17.84
N ILE A 377 -2.98 -0.91 17.84
CA ILE A 377 -4.17 -1.73 17.68
C ILE A 377 -4.41 -2.44 19.03
N ALA A 378 -4.36 -1.75 20.12
CA ALA A 378 -4.65 -2.34 21.42
C ALA A 378 -6.02 -1.87 21.87
N GLY A 379 -7.03 -2.65 21.54
CA GLY A 379 -8.16 -2.76 22.43
C GLY A 379 -7.86 -3.91 23.39
N THR A 380 -7.65 -3.66 24.63
CA THR A 380 -7.89 -4.60 25.71
C THR A 380 -9.17 -4.21 26.37
#